data_a4831338940a976e5c04afdf8a029f2f
#
_entry.id   a4831338940a976e5c04afdf8a029f2f
#
_cell.length_a   1.000
_cell.length_b   1.000
_cell.length_c   1.000
_cell.angle_alpha   90.00
_cell.angle_beta   90.00
_cell.angle_gamma   90.00
#
_symmetry.space_group_name_H-M   'P 1'
#
loop_
_entity.id
_entity.type
_entity.pdbx_description
1 polymer ?
#
loop_
_entity_poly.entity_id
_entity_poly.type
_entity_poly.pdbx_seq_one_letter_code
_entity_poly.pdbx_strand_id
1 'polypeptide(L)'
;MKELMNVSTIGFDVAVIGAGPAGISCAASLADIGLEVVILDEQANPGGQIYKNIEKVSDACLKILGEDYKAGKPLVQRFRNSKLTYFSGACVWQVNTDGHIFYSKEGNSHEIAARYIVVATGAMERPVPFPGWTLPGVMGAGGANNLIKNGGVKPSGRVVLAGSGPLLLLEAVHLIEMDVEIGAILETTPAVPNLSSLVNLPKALKRIDLLKKGIVMLHKIRKAGIKHYKGIRNLTAKGNDRVESVHAMKADIPLDIDTDLLLVHFGVIPNTAIFRQLECRHQWNDVQRYWFPQCDKWGRTSLDNVFAAGDGCFVHGAVSAALKGE
;
A
#
# COMPACT_ATOMS: atom_id res chain seq x y z
N MET A 1 17.51 -22.31 -36.94
CA MET A 1 16.72 -21.75 -35.86
C MET A 1 17.68 -21.10 -34.89
N LYS A 2 18.35 -20.02 -35.31
CA LYS A 2 19.36 -19.23 -34.59
C LYS A 2 19.37 -17.81 -35.19
N GLU A 3 18.21 -17.16 -35.18
CA GLU A 3 18.08 -15.72 -35.40
C GLU A 3 17.01 -15.22 -34.43
N LEU A 4 17.33 -15.31 -33.12
CA LEU A 4 16.57 -14.67 -32.08
C LEU A 4 17.37 -13.49 -31.60
N MET A 5 16.97 -12.34 -32.16
CA MET A 5 17.03 -11.01 -31.56
C MET A 5 18.40 -10.60 -30.97
N ASN A 6 19.21 -9.95 -31.79
CA ASN A 6 20.09 -8.89 -31.32
C ASN A 6 19.23 -7.69 -30.90
N VAL A 7 18.45 -7.84 -29.83
CA VAL A 7 17.93 -6.69 -29.09
C VAL A 7 19.15 -6.18 -28.35
N SER A 8 19.67 -5.02 -28.73
CA SER A 8 20.68 -4.31 -27.96
C SER A 8 20.07 -4.06 -26.57
N THR A 9 20.43 -4.91 -25.60
CA THR A 9 19.95 -4.77 -24.22
C THR A 9 20.46 -3.45 -23.69
N ILE A 10 19.57 -2.52 -23.40
CA ILE A 10 19.94 -1.22 -22.82
C ILE A 10 20.45 -1.50 -21.41
N GLY A 11 21.72 -1.20 -21.15
CA GLY A 11 22.36 -1.39 -19.85
C GLY A 11 22.26 -0.13 -18.99
N PHE A 12 21.98 -0.31 -17.72
CA PHE A 12 21.94 0.74 -16.69
C PHE A 12 22.84 0.37 -15.51
N ASP A 13 23.33 1.36 -14.76
CA ASP A 13 23.99 1.11 -13.49
C ASP A 13 23.02 0.53 -12.47
N VAL A 14 21.81 1.13 -12.38
CA VAL A 14 20.78 0.74 -11.41
C VAL A 14 19.40 0.73 -12.05
N ALA A 15 18.67 -0.35 -11.84
CA ALA A 15 17.25 -0.42 -12.10
C ALA A 15 16.45 -0.41 -10.79
N VAL A 16 15.49 0.49 -10.69
CA VAL A 16 14.56 0.58 -9.55
C VAL A 16 13.19 0.08 -10.00
N ILE A 17 12.62 -0.89 -9.30
CA ILE A 17 11.32 -1.48 -9.60
C ILE A 17 10.29 -0.96 -8.62
N GLY A 18 9.40 -0.08 -9.10
CA GLY A 18 8.37 0.60 -8.34
C GLY A 18 8.68 2.07 -8.11
N ALA A 19 7.79 2.97 -8.56
CA ALA A 19 7.86 4.42 -8.40
C ALA A 19 7.03 4.93 -7.20
N GLY A 20 6.95 4.16 -6.12
CA GLY A 20 6.45 4.60 -4.82
C GLY A 20 7.45 5.53 -4.11
N PRO A 21 7.13 6.04 -2.90
CA PRO A 21 8.00 6.98 -2.18
C PRO A 21 9.45 6.52 -2.05
N ALA A 22 9.69 5.25 -1.73
CA ALA A 22 11.03 4.69 -1.62
C ALA A 22 11.77 4.66 -2.97
N GLY A 23 11.09 4.18 -4.02
CA GLY A 23 11.70 4.05 -5.35
C GLY A 23 12.04 5.39 -5.96
N ILE A 24 11.14 6.39 -5.90
CA ILE A 24 11.42 7.73 -6.45
C ILE A 24 12.50 8.48 -5.65
N SER A 25 12.55 8.28 -4.31
CA SER A 25 13.62 8.85 -3.48
C SER A 25 14.98 8.23 -3.84
N CYS A 26 15.03 6.90 -3.90
CA CYS A 26 16.23 6.16 -4.26
C CYS A 26 16.73 6.55 -5.67
N ALA A 27 15.84 6.49 -6.67
CA ALA A 27 16.19 6.79 -8.05
C ALA A 27 16.73 8.23 -8.22
N ALA A 28 16.09 9.22 -7.54
CA ALA A 28 16.55 10.59 -7.57
C ALA A 28 17.93 10.75 -6.92
N SER A 29 18.15 10.14 -5.75
CA SER A 29 19.44 10.22 -5.05
C SER A 29 20.58 9.57 -5.83
N LEU A 30 20.33 8.44 -6.49
CA LEU A 30 21.33 7.78 -7.34
C LEU A 30 21.63 8.59 -8.61
N ALA A 31 20.63 9.21 -9.22
CA ALA A 31 20.82 10.10 -10.36
C ALA A 31 21.60 11.38 -9.99
N ASP A 32 21.38 11.92 -8.79
CA ASP A 32 22.09 13.12 -8.29
C ASP A 32 23.62 12.88 -8.16
N ILE A 33 24.06 11.63 -7.95
CA ILE A 33 25.48 11.25 -7.92
C ILE A 33 26.02 10.78 -9.28
N GLY A 34 25.23 10.89 -10.35
CA GLY A 34 25.67 10.67 -11.73
C GLY A 34 25.59 9.25 -12.25
N LEU A 35 24.86 8.35 -11.57
CA LEU A 35 24.60 6.99 -12.06
C LEU A 35 23.53 6.99 -13.16
N GLU A 36 23.66 6.07 -14.11
CA GLU A 36 22.62 5.79 -15.11
C GLU A 36 21.51 4.96 -14.49
N VAL A 37 20.41 5.64 -14.14
CA VAL A 37 19.27 5.03 -13.42
C VAL A 37 18.07 4.87 -14.32
N VAL A 38 17.46 3.67 -14.30
CA VAL A 38 16.12 3.43 -14.82
C VAL A 38 15.16 3.09 -13.70
N ILE A 39 13.95 3.61 -13.76
CA ILE A 39 12.85 3.23 -12.86
C ILE A 39 11.67 2.72 -13.68
N LEU A 40 11.12 1.56 -13.27
CA LEU A 40 9.98 0.92 -13.91
C LEU A 40 8.81 0.92 -12.91
N ASP A 41 7.62 1.31 -13.38
CA ASP A 41 6.40 1.25 -12.56
C ASP A 41 5.20 0.87 -13.43
N GLU A 42 4.35 -0.01 -12.91
CA GLU A 42 3.10 -0.41 -13.58
C GLU A 42 2.08 0.74 -13.68
N GLN A 43 2.20 1.74 -12.81
CA GLN A 43 1.31 2.90 -12.80
C GLN A 43 1.76 3.95 -13.82
N ALA A 44 0.79 4.71 -14.33
CA ALA A 44 1.06 5.81 -15.29
C ALA A 44 1.77 7.01 -14.64
N ASN A 45 1.64 7.21 -13.34
CA ASN A 45 2.19 8.35 -12.60
C ASN A 45 2.96 7.87 -11.35
N PRO A 46 4.05 8.56 -10.96
CA PRO A 46 4.80 8.23 -9.77
C PRO A 46 4.03 8.58 -8.49
N GLY A 47 4.46 8.02 -7.37
CA GLY A 47 3.89 8.26 -6.04
C GLY A 47 3.39 6.99 -5.35
N GLY A 48 3.30 5.86 -6.08
CA GLY A 48 2.85 4.58 -5.55
C GLY A 48 1.42 4.65 -5.00
N GLN A 49 1.09 3.81 -4.03
CA GLN A 49 -0.27 3.75 -3.46
C GLN A 49 -0.59 4.95 -2.55
N ILE A 50 0.42 5.51 -1.89
CA ILE A 50 0.24 6.59 -0.90
C ILE A 50 -0.01 7.93 -1.59
N TYR A 51 0.84 8.29 -2.55
CA TYR A 51 0.78 9.54 -3.30
C TYR A 51 0.22 9.35 -4.71
N LYS A 52 -0.65 8.33 -4.86
CA LYS A 52 -1.24 7.97 -6.15
C LYS A 52 -1.92 9.19 -6.79
N ASN A 53 -1.53 9.48 -8.04
CA ASN A 53 -2.08 10.58 -8.84
C ASN A 53 -1.92 12.00 -8.24
N ILE A 54 -0.92 12.22 -7.37
CA ILE A 54 -0.75 13.49 -6.64
C ILE A 54 -0.53 14.71 -7.53
N GLU A 55 -0.04 14.50 -8.76
CA GLU A 55 0.18 15.57 -9.74
C GLU A 55 -1.11 16.05 -10.42
N LYS A 56 -2.15 15.21 -10.43
CA LYS A 56 -3.40 15.44 -11.18
C LYS A 56 -4.65 15.52 -10.31
N VAL A 57 -4.52 15.26 -9.02
CA VAL A 57 -5.64 15.26 -8.08
C VAL A 57 -6.25 16.64 -7.95
N SER A 58 -7.59 16.75 -7.92
CA SER A 58 -8.31 18.00 -7.76
C SER A 58 -8.11 18.61 -6.36
N ASP A 59 -8.26 19.92 -6.24
CA ASP A 59 -8.19 20.62 -4.95
C ASP A 59 -9.26 20.13 -3.96
N ALA A 60 -10.43 19.72 -4.43
CA ALA A 60 -11.46 19.12 -3.60
C ALA A 60 -10.98 17.81 -2.98
N CYS A 61 -10.40 16.89 -3.78
CA CYS A 61 -9.82 15.65 -3.28
C CYS A 61 -8.60 15.92 -2.37
N LEU A 62 -7.78 16.92 -2.67
CA LEU A 62 -6.65 17.30 -1.81
C LEU A 62 -7.10 17.72 -0.41
N LYS A 63 -8.25 18.36 -0.28
CA LYS A 63 -8.82 18.72 1.04
C LYS A 63 -9.26 17.48 1.82
N ILE A 64 -9.88 16.50 1.14
CA ILE A 64 -10.32 15.23 1.74
C ILE A 64 -9.11 14.39 2.18
N LEU A 65 -8.13 14.20 1.28
CA LEU A 65 -6.95 13.38 1.53
C LEU A 65 -5.97 13.99 2.54
N GLY A 66 -6.01 15.30 2.73
CA GLY A 66 -5.33 16.03 3.79
C GLY A 66 -3.82 16.27 3.57
N GLU A 67 -3.18 16.81 4.62
CA GLU A 67 -1.78 17.27 4.54
C GLU A 67 -0.77 16.14 4.36
N ASP A 68 -1.03 14.96 4.92
CA ASP A 68 -0.14 13.79 4.77
C ASP A 68 -0.02 13.35 3.31
N TYR A 69 -1.11 13.49 2.54
CA TYR A 69 -1.07 13.21 1.10
C TYR A 69 -0.35 14.33 0.33
N LYS A 70 -0.60 15.60 0.67
CA LYS A 70 0.07 16.75 0.05
C LYS A 70 1.58 16.74 0.22
N ALA A 71 2.08 16.16 1.34
CA ALA A 71 3.51 16.03 1.64
C ALA A 71 4.30 15.24 0.58
N GLY A 72 3.63 14.49 -0.29
CA GLY A 72 4.27 13.80 -1.42
C GLY A 72 4.64 14.69 -2.60
N LYS A 73 4.06 15.92 -2.72
CA LYS A 73 4.32 16.78 -3.89
C LYS A 73 5.81 17.15 -4.07
N PRO A 74 6.56 17.59 -3.05
CA PRO A 74 7.98 17.91 -3.20
C PRO A 74 8.82 16.71 -3.64
N LEU A 75 8.50 15.50 -3.13
CA LEU A 75 9.19 14.27 -3.47
C LEU A 75 9.02 13.92 -4.94
N VAL A 76 7.78 13.96 -5.44
CA VAL A 76 7.48 13.71 -6.86
C VAL A 76 8.10 14.78 -7.75
N GLN A 77 8.11 16.05 -7.31
CA GLN A 77 8.75 17.13 -8.06
C GLN A 77 10.28 16.95 -8.15
N ARG A 78 10.97 16.57 -7.06
CA ARG A 78 12.40 16.24 -7.08
C ARG A 78 12.67 15.12 -8.10
N PHE A 79 11.88 14.05 -8.06
CA PHE A 79 11.97 12.94 -9.00
C PHE A 79 11.82 13.38 -10.46
N ARG A 80 10.83 14.23 -10.77
CA ARG A 80 10.60 14.76 -12.12
C ARG A 80 11.77 15.61 -12.64
N ASN A 81 12.47 16.28 -11.75
CA ASN A 81 13.63 17.11 -12.08
C ASN A 81 14.94 16.32 -12.19
N SER A 82 14.98 15.07 -11.76
CA SER A 82 16.18 14.23 -11.81
C SER A 82 16.44 13.69 -13.22
N LYS A 83 17.71 13.57 -13.59
CA LYS A 83 18.14 13.01 -14.87
C LYS A 83 18.17 11.48 -14.77
N LEU A 84 17.06 10.85 -15.08
CA LEU A 84 16.90 9.39 -15.08
C LEU A 84 15.93 8.93 -16.15
N THR A 85 15.94 7.65 -16.48
CA THR A 85 14.97 7.05 -17.39
C THR A 85 13.76 6.54 -16.59
N TYR A 86 12.55 6.96 -16.94
CA TYR A 86 11.31 6.51 -16.30
C TYR A 86 10.40 5.79 -17.27
N PHE A 87 10.17 4.51 -17.03
CA PHE A 87 9.21 3.68 -17.75
C PHE A 87 7.91 3.53 -16.95
N SER A 88 6.98 4.46 -17.17
CA SER A 88 5.62 4.36 -16.64
C SER A 88 4.78 3.36 -17.42
N GLY A 89 3.82 2.68 -16.78
CA GLY A 89 3.01 1.64 -17.38
C GLY A 89 3.82 0.36 -17.71
N ALA A 90 4.99 0.21 -17.10
CA ALA A 90 5.87 -0.93 -17.28
C ALA A 90 5.64 -1.97 -16.17
N CYS A 91 4.98 -3.06 -16.50
CA CYS A 91 4.73 -4.17 -15.58
C CYS A 91 5.89 -5.16 -15.64
N VAL A 92 6.75 -5.15 -14.62
CA VAL A 92 7.84 -6.11 -14.48
C VAL A 92 7.28 -7.46 -14.05
N TRP A 93 7.56 -8.50 -14.83
CA TRP A 93 7.06 -9.85 -14.58
C TRP A 93 8.16 -10.88 -14.34
N GLN A 94 9.40 -10.61 -14.76
CA GLN A 94 10.55 -11.46 -14.45
C GLN A 94 11.81 -10.63 -14.21
N VAL A 95 12.61 -11.09 -13.26
CA VAL A 95 13.93 -10.55 -12.93
C VAL A 95 14.88 -11.73 -12.74
N ASN A 96 16.05 -11.68 -13.37
CA ASN A 96 17.07 -12.70 -13.25
C ASN A 96 18.20 -12.22 -12.33
N THR A 97 18.94 -13.16 -11.75
CA THR A 97 20.07 -12.87 -10.84
C THR A 97 21.26 -12.22 -11.52
N ASP A 98 21.36 -12.34 -12.85
CA ASP A 98 22.40 -11.72 -13.69
C ASP A 98 22.07 -10.25 -14.08
N GLY A 99 20.94 -9.71 -13.58
CA GLY A 99 20.57 -8.31 -13.78
C GLY A 99 19.61 -8.05 -14.95
N HIS A 100 19.15 -9.09 -15.66
CA HIS A 100 18.15 -8.95 -16.71
C HIS A 100 16.75 -8.79 -16.12
N ILE A 101 16.00 -7.81 -16.63
CA ILE A 101 14.66 -7.44 -16.17
C ILE A 101 13.71 -7.45 -17.37
N PHE A 102 12.65 -8.24 -17.28
CA PHE A 102 11.64 -8.37 -18.31
C PHE A 102 10.35 -7.69 -17.87
N TYR A 103 9.76 -6.89 -18.75
CA TYR A 103 8.54 -6.16 -18.47
C TYR A 103 7.64 -6.04 -19.70
N SER A 104 6.36 -5.86 -19.45
CA SER A 104 5.37 -5.57 -20.49
C SER A 104 5.01 -4.09 -20.45
N LYS A 105 4.94 -3.46 -21.62
CA LYS A 105 4.45 -2.10 -21.80
C LYS A 105 3.68 -1.99 -23.11
N GLU A 106 2.48 -1.42 -23.10
CA GLU A 106 1.64 -1.20 -24.29
C GLU A 106 1.43 -2.49 -25.11
N GLY A 107 1.26 -3.62 -24.40
CA GLY A 107 1.03 -4.94 -25.02
C GLY A 107 2.28 -5.64 -25.56
N ASN A 108 3.45 -5.01 -25.51
CA ASN A 108 4.72 -5.59 -25.95
C ASN A 108 5.60 -6.01 -24.77
N SER A 109 6.41 -7.05 -24.98
CA SER A 109 7.44 -7.48 -24.03
C SER A 109 8.76 -6.80 -24.34
N HIS A 110 9.44 -6.37 -23.30
CA HIS A 110 10.72 -5.67 -23.37
C HIS A 110 11.71 -6.27 -22.38
N GLU A 111 12.99 -6.02 -22.64
CA GLU A 111 14.09 -6.43 -21.78
C GLU A 111 15.06 -5.27 -21.57
N ILE A 112 15.54 -5.12 -20.34
CA ILE A 112 16.67 -4.27 -19.98
C ILE A 112 17.64 -5.04 -19.08
N ALA A 113 18.88 -4.55 -18.97
CA ALA A 113 19.85 -5.06 -18.02
C ALA A 113 20.32 -3.95 -17.09
N ALA A 114 20.58 -4.28 -15.84
CA ALA A 114 21.16 -3.37 -14.86
C ALA A 114 22.18 -4.09 -13.98
N ARG A 115 23.22 -3.37 -13.60
CA ARG A 115 24.26 -3.89 -12.70
C ARG A 115 23.72 -4.14 -11.29
N TYR A 116 22.86 -3.26 -10.81
CA TYR A 116 22.19 -3.36 -9.52
C TYR A 116 20.68 -3.20 -9.67
N ILE A 117 19.94 -3.89 -8.83
CA ILE A 117 18.48 -3.88 -8.83
C ILE A 117 18.00 -3.44 -7.44
N VAL A 118 17.16 -2.40 -7.41
CA VAL A 118 16.47 -1.98 -6.19
C VAL A 118 14.99 -2.33 -6.32
N VAL A 119 14.52 -3.26 -5.50
CA VAL A 119 13.11 -3.67 -5.47
C VAL A 119 12.37 -2.79 -4.47
N ALA A 120 11.55 -1.87 -4.98
CA ALA A 120 10.76 -0.89 -4.22
C ALA A 120 9.25 -1.08 -4.45
N THR A 121 8.80 -2.32 -4.58
CA THR A 121 7.42 -2.71 -4.92
C THR A 121 6.41 -2.48 -3.80
N GLY A 122 6.86 -1.98 -2.64
CA GLY A 122 6.02 -1.56 -1.53
C GLY A 122 5.26 -2.71 -0.85
N ALA A 123 4.06 -2.41 -0.38
CA ALA A 123 3.19 -3.32 0.34
C ALA A 123 1.81 -3.40 -0.31
N MET A 124 1.09 -4.48 -0.04
CA MET A 124 -0.27 -4.73 -0.48
C MET A 124 -1.18 -4.99 0.72
N GLU A 125 -2.48 -4.77 0.56
CA GLU A 125 -3.43 -5.15 1.59
C GLU A 125 -3.39 -6.66 1.83
N ARG A 126 -3.49 -7.05 3.09
CA ARG A 126 -3.52 -8.46 3.48
C ARG A 126 -4.83 -9.10 3.05
N PRO A 127 -4.82 -10.09 2.15
CA PRO A 127 -6.01 -10.86 1.83
C PRO A 127 -6.35 -11.77 3.02
N VAL A 128 -7.53 -11.58 3.59
CA VAL A 128 -8.05 -12.45 4.66
C VAL A 128 -9.40 -12.98 4.19
N PRO A 129 -9.46 -14.25 3.74
CA PRO A 129 -10.71 -14.88 3.31
C PRO A 129 -11.71 -14.98 4.46
N PHE A 130 -12.95 -14.66 4.18
CA PHE A 130 -14.12 -14.88 5.04
C PHE A 130 -15.34 -15.24 4.18
N PRO A 131 -16.39 -15.87 4.71
CA PRO A 131 -17.54 -16.20 3.90
C PRO A 131 -18.13 -15.00 3.16
N GLY A 132 -18.26 -15.09 1.84
CA GLY A 132 -18.79 -14.03 0.98
C GLY A 132 -17.77 -12.95 0.56
N TRP A 133 -16.48 -13.08 0.87
CA TRP A 133 -15.45 -12.07 0.54
C TRP A 133 -15.24 -11.82 -0.96
N THR A 134 -15.72 -12.73 -1.81
CA THR A 134 -15.65 -12.62 -3.28
C THR A 134 -16.90 -12.00 -3.92
N LEU A 135 -17.93 -11.67 -3.12
CA LEU A 135 -19.12 -11.03 -3.65
C LEU A 135 -18.78 -9.65 -4.25
N PRO A 136 -19.34 -9.29 -5.41
CA PRO A 136 -19.30 -7.92 -5.91
C PRO A 136 -19.76 -6.94 -4.83
N GLY A 137 -19.02 -5.83 -4.66
CA GLY A 137 -19.26 -4.88 -3.57
C GLY A 137 -18.47 -5.19 -2.29
N VAL A 138 -17.67 -6.27 -2.24
CA VAL A 138 -16.66 -6.47 -1.20
C VAL A 138 -15.30 -6.11 -1.78
N MET A 139 -14.58 -5.17 -1.14
CA MET A 139 -13.26 -4.74 -1.62
C MET A 139 -12.36 -4.26 -0.47
N GLY A 140 -11.06 -4.19 -0.73
CA GLY A 140 -10.12 -3.63 0.23
C GLY A 140 -10.31 -2.11 0.41
N ALA A 141 -10.18 -1.62 1.65
CA ALA A 141 -10.30 -0.19 1.96
C ALA A 141 -9.24 0.65 1.22
N GLY A 142 -8.00 0.12 1.05
CA GLY A 142 -6.97 0.76 0.24
C GLY A 142 -7.33 0.82 -1.25
N GLY A 143 -8.06 -0.18 -1.74
CA GLY A 143 -8.62 -0.16 -3.10
C GLY A 143 -9.62 0.99 -3.29
N ALA A 144 -10.56 1.17 -2.35
CA ALA A 144 -11.49 2.29 -2.36
C ALA A 144 -10.77 3.65 -2.27
N ASN A 145 -9.78 3.78 -1.39
CA ASN A 145 -8.94 4.98 -1.27
C ASN A 145 -8.22 5.32 -2.58
N ASN A 146 -7.76 4.30 -3.31
CA ASN A 146 -7.14 4.50 -4.62
C ASN A 146 -8.12 5.01 -5.68
N LEU A 147 -9.39 4.60 -5.65
CA LEU A 147 -10.42 5.14 -6.54
C LEU A 147 -10.68 6.62 -6.25
N ILE A 148 -10.70 7.02 -4.98
CA ILE A 148 -10.79 8.44 -4.57
C ILE A 148 -9.60 9.23 -5.14
N LYS A 149 -8.36 8.74 -4.96
CA LYS A 149 -7.14 9.40 -5.45
C LYS A 149 -7.07 9.49 -6.98
N ASN A 150 -7.53 8.47 -7.69
CA ASN A 150 -7.44 8.43 -9.16
C ASN A 150 -8.46 9.31 -9.87
N GLY A 151 -9.65 9.45 -9.34
CA GLY A 151 -10.73 10.13 -10.05
C GLY A 151 -11.74 10.82 -9.16
N GLY A 152 -11.51 10.92 -7.85
CA GLY A 152 -12.49 11.47 -6.91
C GLY A 152 -13.76 10.61 -6.84
N VAL A 153 -13.64 9.31 -7.13
CA VAL A 153 -14.79 8.40 -7.14
C VAL A 153 -15.35 8.29 -5.74
N LYS A 154 -16.59 8.75 -5.59
CA LYS A 154 -17.38 8.63 -4.36
C LYS A 154 -18.14 7.31 -4.39
N PRO A 155 -18.01 6.45 -3.36
CA PRO A 155 -18.89 5.30 -3.22
C PRO A 155 -20.37 5.72 -3.17
N SER A 156 -21.22 4.96 -3.82
CA SER A 156 -22.68 5.11 -3.75
C SER A 156 -23.28 4.08 -2.82
N GLY A 157 -24.42 4.42 -2.20
CA GLY A 157 -25.11 3.55 -1.27
C GLY A 157 -24.47 3.54 0.12
N ARG A 158 -24.93 2.58 0.92
CA ARG A 158 -24.53 2.42 2.33
C ARG A 158 -23.26 1.59 2.44
N VAL A 159 -22.24 2.15 3.10
CA VAL A 159 -20.94 1.51 3.26
C VAL A 159 -20.79 0.95 4.69
N VAL A 160 -20.31 -0.28 4.79
CA VAL A 160 -19.82 -0.84 6.05
C VAL A 160 -18.29 -1.02 5.94
N LEU A 161 -17.56 -0.63 6.98
CA LEU A 161 -16.12 -0.87 7.07
C LEU A 161 -15.86 -1.99 8.08
N ALA A 162 -15.01 -2.96 7.74
CA ALA A 162 -14.67 -4.06 8.63
C ALA A 162 -13.17 -4.36 8.65
N GLY A 163 -12.63 -4.74 9.82
CA GLY A 163 -11.23 -5.11 9.97
C GLY A 163 -10.52 -4.46 11.13
N SER A 164 -9.28 -4.00 10.93
CA SER A 164 -8.47 -3.42 12.00
C SER A 164 -7.42 -2.44 11.49
N GLY A 165 -6.95 -1.59 12.38
CA GLY A 165 -5.83 -0.70 12.12
C GLY A 165 -6.21 0.72 11.69
N PRO A 166 -5.21 1.63 11.65
CA PRO A 166 -5.45 3.05 11.47
C PRO A 166 -5.98 3.41 10.06
N LEU A 167 -5.65 2.62 9.04
CA LEU A 167 -6.14 2.88 7.67
C LEU A 167 -7.66 2.70 7.58
N LEU A 168 -8.24 1.76 8.33
CA LEU A 168 -9.70 1.59 8.38
C LEU A 168 -10.40 2.85 8.91
N LEU A 169 -9.82 3.47 9.96
CA LEU A 169 -10.35 4.71 10.55
C LEU A 169 -10.12 5.92 9.64
N LEU A 170 -8.98 5.95 8.96
CA LEU A 170 -8.68 7.00 7.98
C LEU A 170 -9.66 6.96 6.82
N GLU A 171 -9.95 5.77 6.29
CA GLU A 171 -10.92 5.60 5.22
C GLU A 171 -12.33 6.03 5.67
N ALA A 172 -12.73 5.67 6.89
CA ALA A 172 -13.99 6.17 7.45
C ALA A 172 -14.06 7.70 7.49
N VAL A 173 -12.95 8.36 7.85
CA VAL A 173 -12.88 9.84 7.85
C VAL A 173 -12.98 10.39 6.42
N HIS A 174 -12.31 9.80 5.44
CA HIS A 174 -12.42 10.22 4.03
C HIS A 174 -13.87 10.10 3.53
N LEU A 175 -14.55 9.00 3.85
CA LEU A 175 -15.95 8.80 3.48
C LEU A 175 -16.89 9.81 4.15
N ILE A 176 -16.64 10.17 5.41
CA ILE A 176 -17.36 11.24 6.12
C ILE A 176 -17.19 12.59 5.40
N GLU A 177 -15.95 12.95 5.05
CA GLU A 177 -15.64 14.20 4.34
C GLU A 177 -16.26 14.25 2.93
N MET A 178 -16.57 13.08 2.36
CA MET A 178 -17.24 12.93 1.08
C MET A 178 -18.77 12.82 1.22
N ASP A 179 -19.32 12.94 2.43
CA ASP A 179 -20.75 12.79 2.70
C ASP A 179 -21.29 11.44 2.19
N VAL A 180 -20.59 10.34 2.52
CA VAL A 180 -20.99 8.96 2.22
C VAL A 180 -21.73 8.38 3.44
N GLU A 181 -22.84 7.68 3.22
CA GLU A 181 -23.56 6.99 4.29
C GLU A 181 -22.74 5.80 4.80
N ILE A 182 -22.32 5.86 6.08
CA ILE A 182 -21.63 4.78 6.76
C ILE A 182 -22.58 4.08 7.73
N GLY A 183 -22.93 2.83 7.44
CA GLY A 183 -23.80 2.02 8.27
C GLY A 183 -23.17 1.63 9.61
N ALA A 184 -21.91 1.20 9.57
CA ALA A 184 -21.14 0.88 10.77
C ALA A 184 -19.64 0.72 10.46
N ILE A 185 -18.83 0.75 11.54
CA ILE A 185 -17.43 0.29 11.56
C ILE A 185 -17.36 -0.94 12.46
N LEU A 186 -16.90 -2.05 11.91
CA LEU A 186 -16.78 -3.37 12.54
C LEU A 186 -15.30 -3.68 12.80
N GLU A 187 -14.79 -3.25 13.94
CA GLU A 187 -13.36 -3.42 14.26
C GLU A 187 -13.12 -4.78 14.95
N THR A 188 -12.20 -5.57 14.41
CA THR A 188 -11.83 -6.88 14.96
C THR A 188 -10.88 -6.79 16.15
N THR A 189 -10.27 -5.62 16.38
CA THR A 189 -9.43 -5.35 17.57
C THR A 189 -10.25 -5.52 18.85
N PRO A 190 -9.71 -6.22 19.88
CA PRO A 190 -10.41 -6.39 21.15
C PRO A 190 -10.86 -5.06 21.76
N ALA A 191 -12.06 -5.04 22.34
CA ALA A 191 -12.62 -3.85 22.97
C ALA A 191 -11.82 -3.40 24.20
N VAL A 192 -11.22 -4.36 24.90
CA VAL A 192 -10.34 -4.14 26.06
C VAL A 192 -8.91 -4.47 25.65
N PRO A 193 -7.96 -3.53 25.82
CA PRO A 193 -6.55 -3.81 25.57
C PRO A 193 -6.05 -4.93 26.50
N ASN A 194 -5.27 -5.88 25.95
CA ASN A 194 -4.61 -6.88 26.78
C ASN A 194 -3.55 -6.22 27.68
N LEU A 195 -3.33 -6.75 28.88
CA LEU A 195 -2.29 -6.26 29.81
C LEU A 195 -0.91 -6.18 29.13
N SER A 196 -0.61 -7.11 28.22
CA SER A 196 0.62 -7.11 27.42
C SER A 196 0.77 -5.88 26.51
N SER A 197 -0.31 -5.20 26.14
CA SER A 197 -0.25 -3.97 25.34
C SER A 197 0.26 -2.77 26.16
N LEU A 198 0.13 -2.79 27.49
CA LEU A 198 0.65 -1.75 28.39
C LEU A 198 2.18 -1.67 28.37
N VAL A 199 2.88 -2.77 28.13
CA VAL A 199 4.34 -2.80 27.98
C VAL A 199 4.82 -1.93 26.80
N ASN A 200 3.98 -1.74 25.79
CA ASN A 200 4.29 -0.90 24.62
C ASN A 200 3.88 0.57 24.81
N LEU A 201 3.25 0.94 25.91
CA LEU A 201 2.80 2.31 26.18
C LEU A 201 3.95 3.35 26.12
N PRO A 202 5.16 3.10 26.67
CA PRO A 202 6.27 4.05 26.54
C PRO A 202 6.73 4.26 25.10
N LYS A 203 6.65 3.21 24.25
CA LYS A 203 6.96 3.33 22.81
C LYS A 203 5.89 4.12 22.08
N ALA A 204 4.61 3.92 22.41
CA ALA A 204 3.50 4.67 21.84
C ALA A 204 3.55 6.16 22.21
N LEU A 205 3.96 6.49 23.44
CA LEU A 205 4.14 7.88 23.90
C LEU A 205 5.26 8.63 23.14
N LYS A 206 6.23 7.93 22.55
CA LYS A 206 7.24 8.55 21.66
C LYS A 206 6.65 9.04 20.33
N ARG A 207 5.47 8.58 19.96
CA ARG A 207 4.74 8.93 18.74
C ARG A 207 3.40 9.59 19.05
N ILE A 208 3.47 10.62 19.89
CA ILE A 208 2.32 11.45 20.30
C ILE A 208 1.57 12.02 19.08
N ASP A 209 2.27 12.33 18.00
CA ASP A 209 1.72 12.75 16.72
C ASP A 209 0.69 11.76 16.16
N LEU A 210 1.01 10.47 16.15
CA LEU A 210 0.11 9.41 15.68
C LEU A 210 -1.07 9.19 16.64
N LEU A 211 -0.82 9.27 17.96
CA LEU A 211 -1.88 9.16 18.96
C LEU A 211 -2.91 10.29 18.80
N LYS A 212 -2.44 11.54 18.63
CA LYS A 212 -3.32 12.70 18.40
C LYS A 212 -4.15 12.49 17.13
N LYS A 213 -3.54 12.05 16.01
CA LYS A 213 -4.26 11.73 14.77
C LYS A 213 -5.36 10.70 15.00
N GLY A 214 -5.05 9.62 15.71
CA GLY A 214 -6.03 8.58 16.05
C GLY A 214 -7.21 9.12 16.87
N ILE A 215 -6.94 9.95 17.88
CA ILE A 215 -7.97 10.59 18.71
C ILE A 215 -8.87 11.50 17.86
N VAL A 216 -8.28 12.31 16.99
CA VAL A 216 -9.04 13.20 16.08
C VAL A 216 -9.93 12.40 15.14
N MET A 217 -9.43 11.30 14.54
CA MET A 217 -10.22 10.42 13.70
C MET A 217 -11.41 9.81 14.46
N LEU A 218 -11.18 9.26 15.64
CA LEU A 218 -12.24 8.71 16.50
C LEU A 218 -13.27 9.76 16.93
N HIS A 219 -12.83 10.99 17.18
CA HIS A 219 -13.73 12.09 17.50
C HIS A 219 -14.64 12.45 16.31
N LYS A 220 -14.07 12.54 15.08
CA LYS A 220 -14.82 12.79 13.86
C LYS A 220 -15.88 11.69 13.60
N ILE A 221 -15.50 10.42 13.73
CA ILE A 221 -16.39 9.26 13.56
C ILE A 221 -17.55 9.32 14.57
N ARG A 222 -17.24 9.63 15.86
CA ARG A 222 -18.27 9.78 16.90
C ARG A 222 -19.19 10.96 16.64
N LYS A 223 -18.63 12.10 16.23
CA LYS A 223 -19.42 13.31 15.90
C LYS A 223 -20.36 13.08 14.73
N ALA A 224 -19.96 12.25 13.77
CA ALA A 224 -20.81 11.84 12.65
C ALA A 224 -21.89 10.82 13.04
N GLY A 225 -21.98 10.39 14.30
CA GLY A 225 -23.00 9.44 14.78
C GLY A 225 -22.82 8.01 14.30
N ILE A 226 -21.65 7.66 13.75
CA ILE A 226 -21.40 6.34 13.18
C ILE A 226 -21.22 5.31 14.29
N LYS A 227 -21.93 4.18 14.16
CA LYS A 227 -21.82 3.04 15.07
C LYS A 227 -20.46 2.37 14.89
N HIS A 228 -19.66 2.35 15.94
CA HIS A 228 -18.32 1.74 15.94
C HIS A 228 -18.30 0.58 16.93
N TYR A 229 -18.27 -0.64 16.40
CA TYR A 229 -18.24 -1.88 17.18
C TYR A 229 -16.80 -2.43 17.23
N LYS A 230 -16.33 -2.78 18.44
CA LYS A 230 -15.00 -3.39 18.66
C LYS A 230 -15.16 -4.84 19.12
N GLY A 231 -14.13 -5.65 18.87
CA GLY A 231 -14.10 -7.06 19.26
C GLY A 231 -14.99 -7.94 18.36
N ILE A 232 -15.16 -7.55 17.13
CA ILE A 232 -15.98 -8.28 16.15
C ILE A 232 -15.32 -9.60 15.76
N ARG A 233 -16.14 -10.65 15.63
CA ARG A 233 -15.77 -11.99 15.19
C ARG A 233 -16.76 -12.50 14.13
N ASN A 234 -16.39 -13.58 13.45
CA ASN A 234 -17.25 -14.31 12.49
C ASN A 234 -17.87 -13.41 11.43
N LEU A 235 -17.03 -12.55 10.81
CA LEU A 235 -17.46 -11.69 9.72
C LEU A 235 -17.93 -12.54 8.53
N THR A 236 -19.10 -12.22 7.98
CA THR A 236 -19.66 -12.87 6.79
C THR A 236 -20.34 -11.80 5.95
N ALA A 237 -20.03 -11.73 4.67
CA ALA A 237 -20.82 -10.97 3.70
C ALA A 237 -21.92 -11.85 3.11
N LYS A 238 -23.13 -11.34 3.04
CA LYS A 238 -24.31 -12.02 2.51
C LYS A 238 -24.88 -11.27 1.32
N GLY A 239 -25.40 -12.00 0.37
CA GLY A 239 -26.05 -11.52 -0.85
C GLY A 239 -26.04 -12.60 -1.92
N ASN A 240 -26.73 -12.38 -3.03
CA ASN A 240 -26.76 -13.29 -4.16
C ASN A 240 -25.74 -12.85 -5.22
N ASP A 241 -26.07 -11.82 -6.00
CA ASP A 241 -25.22 -11.30 -7.08
C ASP A 241 -24.20 -10.24 -6.59
N ARG A 242 -24.44 -9.65 -5.43
CA ARG A 242 -23.60 -8.65 -4.77
C ARG A 242 -23.81 -8.70 -3.25
N VAL A 243 -22.95 -7.99 -2.52
CA VAL A 243 -23.16 -7.83 -1.08
C VAL A 243 -24.44 -7.02 -0.82
N GLU A 244 -25.26 -7.51 0.09
CA GLU A 244 -26.53 -6.90 0.52
C GLU A 244 -26.54 -6.64 2.02
N SER A 245 -25.81 -7.47 2.78
CA SER A 245 -25.68 -7.28 4.23
C SER A 245 -24.38 -7.91 4.75
N VAL A 246 -23.99 -7.48 5.95
CA VAL A 246 -22.87 -8.04 6.70
C VAL A 246 -23.39 -8.63 8.00
N HIS A 247 -23.08 -9.91 8.21
CA HIS A 247 -23.29 -10.59 9.49
C HIS A 247 -21.98 -10.64 10.27
N ALA A 248 -22.05 -10.36 11.57
CA ALA A 248 -20.90 -10.45 12.47
C ALA A 248 -21.35 -10.72 13.90
N MET A 249 -20.42 -11.14 14.76
CA MET A 249 -20.68 -11.34 16.19
C MET A 249 -19.91 -10.31 17.01
N LYS A 250 -20.60 -9.64 17.94
CA LYS A 250 -19.99 -8.85 19.00
C LYS A 250 -20.19 -9.59 20.31
N ALA A 251 -19.14 -10.23 20.85
CA ALA A 251 -19.29 -11.26 21.86
C ALA A 251 -20.31 -12.33 21.40
N ASP A 252 -21.41 -12.51 22.10
CA ASP A 252 -22.48 -13.46 21.76
C ASP A 252 -23.71 -12.81 21.12
N ILE A 253 -23.62 -11.52 20.77
CA ILE A 253 -24.71 -10.77 20.15
C ILE A 253 -24.49 -10.72 18.64
N PRO A 254 -25.42 -11.28 17.84
CA PRO A 254 -25.36 -11.17 16.41
C PRO A 254 -25.66 -9.74 15.94
N LEU A 255 -24.94 -9.31 14.92
CA LEU A 255 -25.15 -8.05 14.23
C LEU A 255 -25.44 -8.39 12.76
N ASP A 256 -26.54 -7.90 12.25
CA ASP A 256 -26.85 -7.92 10.81
C ASP A 256 -27.01 -6.47 10.35
N ILE A 257 -26.26 -6.08 9.35
CA ILE A 257 -26.18 -4.68 8.88
C ILE A 257 -26.28 -4.66 7.37
N ASP A 258 -27.31 -4.01 6.86
CA ASP A 258 -27.50 -3.84 5.41
C ASP A 258 -26.39 -2.94 4.85
N THR A 259 -25.88 -3.30 3.68
CA THR A 259 -24.80 -2.59 3.01
C THR A 259 -24.81 -2.81 1.51
N ASP A 260 -24.46 -1.79 0.74
CA ASP A 260 -24.21 -1.87 -0.71
C ASP A 260 -22.71 -2.08 -1.02
N LEU A 261 -21.83 -1.74 -0.05
CA LEU A 261 -20.39 -1.83 -0.18
C LEU A 261 -19.76 -2.19 1.16
N LEU A 262 -18.97 -3.27 1.18
CA LEU A 262 -18.18 -3.68 2.34
C LEU A 262 -16.71 -3.40 2.07
N LEU A 263 -16.13 -2.45 2.80
CA LEU A 263 -14.72 -2.13 2.75
C LEU A 263 -13.97 -2.86 3.86
N VAL A 264 -13.00 -3.71 3.50
CA VAL A 264 -12.26 -4.51 4.47
C VAL A 264 -10.80 -4.08 4.55
N HIS A 265 -10.23 -4.11 5.76
CA HIS A 265 -8.81 -3.86 5.99
C HIS A 265 -8.29 -4.68 7.16
N PHE A 266 -7.37 -5.60 6.89
CA PHE A 266 -6.73 -6.45 7.90
C PHE A 266 -5.22 -6.22 8.02
N GLY A 267 -4.79 -5.01 7.69
CA GLY A 267 -3.38 -4.62 7.64
C GLY A 267 -2.77 -4.79 6.25
N VAL A 268 -1.49 -4.50 6.16
CA VAL A 268 -0.71 -4.59 4.93
C VAL A 268 0.45 -5.56 5.10
N ILE A 269 0.90 -6.15 4.01
CA ILE A 269 2.04 -7.07 3.95
C ILE A 269 2.99 -6.64 2.84
N PRO A 270 4.31 -6.89 2.98
CA PRO A 270 5.27 -6.60 1.93
C PRO A 270 4.95 -7.33 0.63
N ASN A 271 5.11 -6.67 -0.50
CA ASN A 271 5.08 -7.32 -1.80
C ASN A 271 6.41 -8.02 -2.05
N THR A 272 6.45 -9.33 -1.80
CA THR A 272 7.67 -10.14 -1.88
C THR A 272 7.82 -10.92 -3.19
N ALA A 273 6.96 -10.69 -4.19
CA ALA A 273 6.91 -11.51 -5.40
C ALA A 273 8.28 -11.59 -6.12
N ILE A 274 8.91 -10.45 -6.39
CA ILE A 274 10.21 -10.38 -7.06
C ILE A 274 11.32 -11.00 -6.20
N PHE A 275 11.32 -10.76 -4.89
CA PHE A 275 12.30 -11.37 -3.99
C PHE A 275 12.19 -12.89 -3.93
N ARG A 276 10.96 -13.44 -4.03
CA ARG A 276 10.72 -14.89 -4.10
C ARG A 276 11.18 -15.47 -5.43
N GLN A 277 10.93 -14.77 -6.53
CA GLN A 277 11.37 -15.17 -7.86
C GLN A 277 12.91 -15.23 -7.93
N LEU A 278 13.60 -14.28 -7.29
CA LEU A 278 15.06 -14.23 -7.17
C LEU A 278 15.62 -15.18 -6.08
N GLU A 279 14.77 -15.96 -5.42
CA GLU A 279 15.16 -16.87 -4.32
C GLU A 279 15.91 -16.17 -3.18
N CYS A 280 15.66 -14.88 -2.97
CA CYS A 280 16.20 -14.16 -1.82
C CYS A 280 15.77 -14.81 -0.51
N ARG A 281 16.65 -14.84 0.47
CA ARG A 281 16.29 -15.36 1.81
C ARG A 281 15.19 -14.51 2.44
N HIS A 282 14.20 -15.17 3.04
CA HIS A 282 13.10 -14.53 3.74
C HIS A 282 13.09 -14.90 5.21
N GLN A 283 12.54 -14.03 6.02
CA GLN A 283 12.28 -14.29 7.44
C GLN A 283 10.83 -13.97 7.79
N TRP A 284 10.33 -14.64 8.82
CA TRP A 284 8.98 -14.44 9.34
C TRP A 284 8.97 -13.39 10.43
N ASN A 285 8.00 -12.49 10.42
CA ASN A 285 7.75 -11.54 11.51
C ASN A 285 6.59 -12.04 12.37
N ASP A 286 6.87 -12.48 13.60
CA ASP A 286 5.84 -13.02 14.52
C ASP A 286 4.83 -11.98 14.99
N VAL A 287 5.23 -10.71 15.06
CA VAL A 287 4.36 -9.62 15.51
C VAL A 287 3.40 -9.21 14.40
N GLN A 288 3.94 -8.96 13.20
CA GLN A 288 3.18 -8.49 12.05
C GLN A 288 2.58 -9.64 11.23
N ARG A 289 3.04 -10.88 11.48
CA ARG A 289 2.59 -12.12 10.82
C ARG A 289 2.65 -12.04 9.29
N TYR A 290 3.85 -11.75 8.77
CA TYR A 290 4.16 -11.81 7.34
C TYR A 290 5.61 -12.22 7.07
N TRP A 291 5.85 -12.69 5.87
CA TRP A 291 7.19 -12.92 5.34
C TRP A 291 7.75 -11.65 4.72
N PHE A 292 9.04 -11.41 4.92
CA PHE A 292 9.75 -10.30 4.29
C PHE A 292 11.19 -10.71 3.93
N PRO A 293 11.82 -10.09 2.91
CA PRO A 293 13.18 -10.42 2.53
C PRO A 293 14.15 -10.07 3.66
N GLN A 294 15.11 -10.95 3.92
CA GLN A 294 16.18 -10.69 4.85
C GLN A 294 17.14 -9.68 4.24
N CYS A 295 17.29 -8.53 4.86
CA CYS A 295 18.18 -7.47 4.41
C CYS A 295 19.13 -7.03 5.52
N ASP A 296 20.29 -6.52 5.12
CA ASP A 296 21.17 -5.81 6.04
C ASP A 296 20.67 -4.38 6.31
N LYS A 297 21.42 -3.60 7.08
CA LYS A 297 21.06 -2.21 7.42
C LYS A 297 21.02 -1.26 6.21
N TRP A 298 21.61 -1.65 5.09
CA TRP A 298 21.65 -0.89 3.84
C TRP A 298 20.62 -1.35 2.81
N GLY A 299 19.76 -2.31 3.17
CA GLY A 299 18.76 -2.87 2.29
C GLY A 299 19.29 -3.97 1.36
N ARG A 300 20.56 -4.39 1.46
CA ARG A 300 21.10 -5.47 0.65
C ARG A 300 20.45 -6.79 1.06
N THR A 301 19.97 -7.54 0.09
CA THR A 301 19.36 -8.86 0.29
C THR A 301 20.44 -9.96 0.45
N SER A 302 20.07 -11.22 0.32
CA SER A 302 21.02 -12.34 0.22
C SER A 302 21.76 -12.41 -1.11
N LEU A 303 21.41 -11.56 -2.09
CA LEU A 303 22.10 -11.39 -3.37
C LEU A 303 22.87 -10.07 -3.37
N ASP A 304 24.09 -10.09 -3.88
CA ASP A 304 25.01 -8.92 -3.80
C ASP A 304 24.57 -7.73 -4.65
N ASN A 305 23.83 -7.98 -5.73
CA ASN A 305 23.34 -6.99 -6.67
C ASN A 305 21.87 -6.62 -6.49
N VAL A 306 21.17 -7.17 -5.48
CA VAL A 306 19.74 -6.93 -5.24
C VAL A 306 19.50 -6.28 -3.88
N PHE A 307 18.87 -5.14 -3.90
CA PHE A 307 18.49 -4.33 -2.73
C PHE A 307 16.99 -4.23 -2.57
N ALA A 308 16.55 -4.05 -1.34
CA ALA A 308 15.16 -3.81 -0.99
C ALA A 308 15.00 -2.41 -0.41
N ALA A 309 14.02 -1.65 -0.90
CA ALA A 309 13.71 -0.33 -0.38
C ALA A 309 12.22 -0.18 0.00
N GLY A 310 11.97 0.58 1.06
CA GLY A 310 10.62 0.88 1.53
C GLY A 310 9.86 -0.30 2.14
N ASP A 311 8.53 -0.25 2.02
CA ASP A 311 7.62 -1.22 2.67
C ASP A 311 7.68 -2.63 2.06
N GLY A 312 8.35 -2.81 0.93
CA GLY A 312 8.66 -4.14 0.36
C GLY A 312 9.66 -4.93 1.21
N CYS A 313 10.52 -4.25 1.98
CA CYS A 313 11.42 -4.87 2.94
C CYS A 313 10.75 -5.06 4.31
N PHE A 314 10.12 -4.01 4.84
CA PHE A 314 9.43 -4.03 6.12
C PHE A 314 8.45 -2.85 6.20
N VAL A 315 7.20 -3.11 6.57
CA VAL A 315 6.15 -2.08 6.59
C VAL A 315 6.39 -1.05 7.70
N HIS A 316 6.67 0.19 7.31
CA HIS A 316 6.93 1.32 8.21
C HIS A 316 6.10 2.58 7.91
N GLY A 317 5.47 2.63 6.74
CA GLY A 317 4.70 3.77 6.23
C GLY A 317 5.54 4.79 5.43
N ALA A 318 4.85 5.74 4.78
CA ALA A 318 5.37 6.58 3.70
C ALA A 318 6.65 7.36 4.01
N VAL A 319 6.68 8.07 5.14
CA VAL A 319 7.84 8.91 5.51
C VAL A 319 9.09 8.05 5.73
N SER A 320 8.92 6.93 6.43
CA SER A 320 10.02 5.98 6.65
C SER A 320 10.42 5.27 5.36
N ALA A 321 9.48 5.04 4.43
CA ALA A 321 9.77 4.42 3.15
C ALA A 321 10.63 5.34 2.26
N ALA A 322 10.35 6.65 2.22
CA ALA A 322 11.15 7.63 1.49
C ALA A 322 12.59 7.71 2.05
N LEU A 323 12.73 7.82 3.38
CA LEU A 323 14.05 7.85 4.05
C LEU A 323 14.87 6.56 3.86
N LYS A 324 14.22 5.43 3.65
CA LYS A 324 14.92 4.16 3.34
C LYS A 324 15.28 4.02 1.86
N GLY A 325 14.76 4.86 1.01
CA GLY A 325 15.15 4.96 -0.38
C GLY A 325 16.43 5.80 -0.56
N GLU A 326 16.72 6.69 0.35
CA GLU A 326 17.96 7.50 0.38
C GLU A 326 19.14 6.70 0.92
#